data_f76e9f63fe6fa76c77515132cd8cb81a
#
_entry.id   f76e9f63fe6fa76c77515132cd8cb81a
#
_cell.length_a   1.000
_cell.length_b   1.000
_cell.length_c   1.000
_cell.angle_alpha   90.00
_cell.angle_beta   90.00
_cell.angle_gamma   90.00
#
_symmetry.space_group_name_H-M   'P 1'
#
loop_
_entity.id
_entity.type
_entity.pdbx_description
1 polymer ?
#
loop_
_entity_poly.entity_id
_entity_poly.type
_entity_poly.pdbx_seq_one_letter_code
_entity_poly.pdbx_strand_id
1 'polypeptide(L)'
;MAENDIVYGDQLSFLNDLRHKMNLSAEEESKLIKSLKFVHFKKGEFVDGQNELLKNMIFLIRGSARTYYIERGREHNFAFTFASHFLIRPETIIRSGHHHIIIKFMEPSDVCYVPLPDLNLLDKSRQGEVFKYISLGLSSYADFLEEQMVMLHKPARERYQWALERYPNILDLVTVTQLASFLNLTKETIYRIRSGKY
;
A
#
# COMPACT_ATOMS: atom_id res chain seq x y z
N MET A 1 -25.52 -8.95 -9.15
CA MET A 1 -26.33 -7.73 -9.04
C MET A 1 -25.80 -6.94 -7.86
N ALA A 2 -25.55 -5.66 -8.06
CA ALA A 2 -24.96 -4.65 -7.17
C ALA A 2 -23.42 -4.65 -7.04
N GLU A 3 -22.73 -4.46 -8.17
CA GLU A 3 -21.29 -4.16 -8.20
C GLU A 3 -21.00 -2.67 -8.50
N ASN A 4 -21.99 -1.81 -8.58
CA ASN A 4 -21.85 -0.47 -9.16
C ASN A 4 -22.12 0.73 -8.24
N ASP A 5 -22.29 0.56 -6.93
CA ASP A 5 -22.57 1.68 -6.02
C ASP A 5 -21.39 1.99 -5.07
N ILE A 6 -20.16 1.90 -5.55
CA ILE A 6 -19.01 2.39 -4.81
C ILE A 6 -18.98 3.91 -4.93
N VAL A 7 -19.06 4.54 -3.80
CA VAL A 7 -19.20 5.97 -3.52
C VAL A 7 -18.39 6.86 -4.47
N TYR A 8 -19.07 7.55 -5.36
CA TYR A 8 -18.51 8.44 -6.40
C TYR A 8 -17.53 9.52 -5.88
N GLY A 9 -17.67 9.95 -4.62
CA GLY A 9 -16.82 11.02 -4.07
C GLY A 9 -15.37 10.64 -3.85
N ASP A 10 -15.12 9.48 -3.25
CA ASP A 10 -13.76 8.99 -2.94
C ASP A 10 -13.02 8.55 -4.21
N GLN A 11 -13.76 8.05 -5.21
CA GLN A 11 -13.21 7.73 -6.53
C GLN A 11 -12.75 8.96 -7.29
N LEU A 12 -13.50 10.08 -7.21
CA LEU A 12 -13.12 11.33 -7.88
C LEU A 12 -11.87 11.93 -7.26
N SER A 13 -11.75 11.90 -5.93
CA SER A 13 -10.53 12.35 -5.24
C SER A 13 -9.33 11.53 -5.67
N PHE A 14 -9.46 10.21 -5.68
CA PHE A 14 -8.44 9.30 -6.13
C PHE A 14 -8.01 9.54 -7.59
N LEU A 15 -8.96 9.69 -8.50
CA LEU A 15 -8.67 9.95 -9.92
C LEU A 15 -7.95 11.28 -10.13
N ASN A 16 -8.32 12.31 -9.37
CA ASN A 16 -7.62 13.59 -9.38
C ASN A 16 -6.18 13.44 -8.89
N ASP A 17 -5.95 12.69 -7.81
CA ASP A 17 -4.60 12.40 -7.30
C ASP A 17 -3.75 11.66 -8.32
N LEU A 18 -4.31 10.63 -8.98
CA LEU A 18 -3.62 9.91 -10.06
C LEU A 18 -3.31 10.82 -11.24
N ARG A 19 -4.28 11.63 -11.67
CA ARG A 19 -4.11 12.59 -12.77
C ARG A 19 -2.94 13.53 -12.49
N HIS A 20 -2.87 14.11 -11.31
CA HIS A 20 -1.78 15.00 -10.92
C HIS A 20 -0.43 14.27 -10.82
N LYS A 21 -0.39 13.13 -10.15
CA LYS A 21 0.85 12.36 -9.96
C LYS A 21 1.42 11.82 -11.28
N MET A 22 0.55 11.42 -12.22
CA MET A 22 0.96 10.85 -13.51
C MET A 22 1.01 11.86 -14.66
N ASN A 23 0.59 13.10 -14.43
CA ASN A 23 0.46 14.14 -15.47
C ASN A 23 -0.27 13.60 -16.72
N LEU A 24 -1.49 13.07 -16.50
CA LEU A 24 -2.29 12.45 -17.56
C LEU A 24 -2.98 13.50 -18.41
N SER A 25 -2.95 13.28 -19.74
CA SER A 25 -3.86 13.97 -20.65
C SER A 25 -5.31 13.48 -20.49
N ALA A 26 -6.28 14.21 -20.96
CA ALA A 26 -7.69 13.81 -20.88
C ALA A 26 -7.97 12.47 -21.58
N GLU A 27 -7.27 12.17 -22.68
CA GLU A 27 -7.39 10.87 -23.39
C GLU A 27 -6.82 9.74 -22.56
N GLU A 28 -5.62 9.90 -21.97
CA GLU A 28 -4.98 8.91 -21.10
C GLU A 28 -5.82 8.65 -19.85
N GLU A 29 -6.37 9.70 -19.23
CA GLU A 29 -7.27 9.60 -18.10
C GLU A 29 -8.52 8.77 -18.45
N SER A 30 -9.15 9.05 -19.59
CA SER A 30 -10.30 8.28 -20.07
C SER A 30 -9.99 6.81 -20.29
N LYS A 31 -8.82 6.49 -20.84
CA LYS A 31 -8.35 5.10 -21.02
C LYS A 31 -8.09 4.43 -19.69
N LEU A 32 -7.43 5.12 -18.76
CA LEU A 32 -7.16 4.62 -17.42
C LEU A 32 -8.45 4.27 -16.68
N ILE A 33 -9.42 5.20 -16.65
CA ILE A 33 -10.72 5.00 -15.98
C ILE A 33 -11.41 3.73 -16.52
N LYS A 34 -11.39 3.52 -17.83
CA LYS A 34 -12.00 2.33 -18.46
C LYS A 34 -11.27 1.03 -18.10
N SER A 35 -10.00 1.08 -17.74
CA SER A 35 -9.20 -0.09 -17.39
C SER A 35 -9.22 -0.42 -15.89
N LEU A 36 -9.67 0.51 -15.04
CA LEU A 36 -9.76 0.31 -13.61
C LEU A 36 -10.76 -0.78 -13.26
N LYS A 37 -10.35 -1.66 -12.38
CA LYS A 37 -11.21 -2.65 -11.75
C LYS A 37 -11.28 -2.37 -10.25
N PHE A 38 -12.44 -2.60 -9.66
CA PHE A 38 -12.72 -2.31 -8.25
C PHE A 38 -13.03 -3.59 -7.51
N VAL A 39 -12.52 -3.68 -6.28
CA VAL A 39 -12.79 -4.81 -5.38
C VAL A 39 -13.00 -4.25 -3.98
N HIS A 40 -14.00 -4.78 -3.29
CA HIS A 40 -14.28 -4.49 -1.90
C HIS A 40 -13.79 -5.64 -1.01
N PHE A 41 -13.12 -5.29 0.09
CA PHE A 41 -12.67 -6.21 1.13
C PHE A 41 -13.31 -5.88 2.46
N LYS A 42 -13.76 -6.91 3.17
CA LYS A 42 -14.23 -6.78 4.55
C LYS A 42 -13.03 -6.69 5.51
N LYS A 43 -13.28 -6.14 6.69
CA LYS A 43 -12.29 -6.18 7.77
C LYS A 43 -11.84 -7.60 8.06
N GLY A 44 -10.52 -7.80 8.09
CA GLY A 44 -9.89 -9.09 8.36
C GLY A 44 -9.65 -9.97 7.14
N GLU A 45 -10.24 -9.67 5.99
CA GLU A 45 -9.91 -10.35 4.73
C GLU A 45 -8.45 -10.09 4.35
N PHE A 46 -7.87 -11.01 3.59
CA PHE A 46 -6.48 -10.90 3.17
C PHE A 46 -6.27 -11.45 1.76
N VAL A 47 -5.21 -11.01 1.15
CA VAL A 47 -4.63 -11.58 -0.07
C VAL A 47 -3.19 -11.98 0.20
N ASP A 48 -2.79 -13.13 -0.34
CA ASP A 48 -1.44 -13.66 -0.22
C ASP A 48 -0.69 -13.60 -1.56
N GLY A 49 0.60 -13.93 -1.53
CA GLY A 49 1.48 -13.83 -2.69
C GLY A 49 1.06 -14.66 -3.92
N GLN A 50 0.08 -15.58 -3.79
CA GLN A 50 -0.45 -16.36 -4.90
C GLN A 50 -1.69 -15.71 -5.54
N ASN A 51 -2.26 -14.68 -4.93
CA ASN A 51 -3.44 -14.01 -5.44
C ASN A 51 -3.11 -13.21 -6.71
N GLU A 52 -3.88 -13.45 -7.78
CA GLU A 52 -3.70 -12.75 -9.06
C GLU A 52 -3.82 -11.21 -8.94
N LEU A 53 -4.55 -10.72 -7.93
CA LEU A 53 -4.63 -9.30 -7.65
C LEU A 53 -3.23 -8.70 -7.43
N LEU A 54 -2.32 -9.44 -6.78
CA LEU A 54 -0.96 -8.98 -6.47
C LEU A 54 -0.04 -8.85 -7.70
N LYS A 55 -0.47 -9.32 -8.86
CA LYS A 55 0.24 -9.11 -10.14
C LYS A 55 -0.09 -7.76 -10.79
N ASN A 56 -0.95 -6.96 -10.17
CA ASN A 56 -1.43 -5.69 -10.71
C ASN A 56 -0.93 -4.51 -9.87
N MET A 57 -1.05 -3.31 -10.39
CA MET A 57 -0.92 -2.10 -9.60
C MET A 57 -2.19 -1.90 -8.79
N ILE A 58 -2.09 -2.05 -7.47
CA ILE A 58 -3.23 -1.94 -6.56
C ILE A 58 -3.14 -0.64 -5.79
N PHE A 59 -4.26 0.05 -5.73
CA PHE A 59 -4.41 1.30 -5.03
C PHE A 59 -5.55 1.21 -4.01
N LEU A 60 -5.30 1.65 -2.79
CA LEU A 60 -6.28 1.70 -1.73
C LEU A 60 -7.04 3.01 -1.79
N ILE A 61 -8.32 2.96 -2.19
CA ILE A 61 -9.18 4.13 -2.30
C ILE A 61 -9.67 4.54 -0.92
N ARG A 62 -10.16 3.57 -0.14
CA ARG A 62 -10.68 3.76 1.20
C ARG A 62 -10.27 2.60 2.10
N GLY A 63 -10.11 2.88 3.39
CA GLY A 63 -9.76 1.89 4.39
C GLY A 63 -8.28 1.84 4.69
N SER A 64 -7.84 0.73 5.26
CA SER A 64 -6.46 0.52 5.67
C SER A 64 -6.06 -0.95 5.57
N ALA A 65 -4.80 -1.18 5.27
CA ALA A 65 -4.22 -2.51 5.16
C ALA A 65 -2.84 -2.57 5.81
N ARG A 66 -2.47 -3.74 6.29
CA ARG A 66 -1.12 -4.04 6.73
C ARG A 66 -0.50 -5.10 5.83
N THR A 67 0.77 -4.92 5.54
CA THR A 67 1.56 -5.89 4.79
C THR A 67 2.59 -6.52 5.71
N TYR A 68 2.62 -7.84 5.74
CA TYR A 68 3.52 -8.61 6.59
C TYR A 68 3.92 -9.92 5.91
N TYR A 69 4.97 -10.54 6.43
CA TYR A 69 5.35 -11.91 6.11
C TYR A 69 5.44 -12.74 7.39
N ILE A 70 5.43 -14.06 7.22
CA ILE A 70 5.56 -14.99 8.35
C ILE A 70 6.94 -15.64 8.28
N GLU A 71 7.72 -15.48 9.32
CA GLU A 71 8.99 -16.16 9.50
C GLU A 71 9.03 -16.86 10.86
N ARG A 72 9.34 -18.15 10.86
CA ARG A 72 9.41 -18.97 12.09
C ARG A 72 8.15 -18.86 12.97
N GLY A 73 6.98 -18.80 12.32
CA GLY A 73 5.68 -18.71 13.00
C GLY A 73 5.35 -17.32 13.59
N ARG A 74 6.12 -16.28 13.25
CA ARG A 74 5.87 -14.90 13.69
C ARG A 74 5.56 -14.00 12.53
N GLU A 75 4.59 -13.09 12.72
CA GLU A 75 4.28 -12.04 11.76
C GLU A 75 5.29 -10.90 11.88
N HIS A 76 5.88 -10.52 10.75
CA HIS A 76 6.76 -9.38 10.61
C HIS A 76 6.07 -8.33 9.74
N ASN A 77 5.52 -7.30 10.40
CA ASN A 77 4.87 -6.20 9.69
C ASN A 77 5.95 -5.25 9.14
N PHE A 78 5.88 -4.96 7.85
CA PHE A 78 6.84 -4.06 7.22
C PHE A 78 6.19 -2.86 6.51
N ALA A 79 4.87 -2.84 6.36
CA ALA A 79 4.16 -1.67 5.86
C ALA A 79 2.72 -1.60 6.40
N PHE A 80 2.28 -0.39 6.62
CA PHE A 80 0.88 -0.02 6.75
C PHE A 80 0.51 0.87 5.58
N THR A 81 -0.65 0.62 4.97
CA THR A 81 -1.15 1.39 3.85
C THR A 81 -2.52 1.94 4.21
N PHE A 82 -2.69 3.22 4.01
CA PHE A 82 -3.94 3.93 4.24
C PHE A 82 -4.50 4.44 2.91
N ALA A 83 -5.72 5.00 2.92
CA ALA A 83 -6.36 5.52 1.73
C ALA A 83 -5.42 6.44 0.91
N SER A 84 -5.60 6.46 -0.40
CA SER A 84 -4.82 7.24 -1.38
C SER A 84 -3.36 6.79 -1.54
N HIS A 85 -3.02 5.54 -1.21
CA HIS A 85 -1.68 4.98 -1.40
C HIS A 85 -1.72 3.63 -2.13
N PHE A 86 -0.59 3.28 -2.76
CA PHE A 86 -0.41 1.96 -3.36
C PHE A 86 -0.28 0.88 -2.29
N LEU A 87 -1.04 -0.22 -2.46
CA LEU A 87 -0.95 -1.41 -1.61
C LEU A 87 0.29 -2.25 -1.91
N ILE A 88 0.71 -2.27 -3.17
CA ILE A 88 1.84 -3.06 -3.61
C ILE A 88 2.85 -2.15 -4.25
N ARG A 89 4.09 -2.40 -3.92
CA ARG A 89 5.23 -1.70 -4.47
C ARG A 89 5.66 -2.35 -5.77
N PRO A 90 6.16 -1.59 -6.73
CA PRO A 90 6.50 -2.09 -8.08
C PRO A 90 7.44 -3.28 -8.08
N GLU A 91 8.35 -3.37 -7.12
CA GLU A 91 9.27 -4.49 -6.99
C GLU A 91 8.57 -5.83 -6.78
N THR A 92 7.34 -5.83 -6.22
CA THR A 92 6.57 -7.05 -6.04
C THR A 92 6.00 -7.58 -7.35
N ILE A 93 5.87 -6.72 -8.35
CA ILE A 93 5.36 -7.07 -9.67
C ILE A 93 6.46 -7.65 -10.56
N ILE A 94 7.68 -7.12 -10.44
CA ILE A 94 8.81 -7.46 -11.30
C ILE A 94 9.46 -8.80 -10.90
N ARG A 95 9.40 -9.17 -9.63
CA ARG A 95 9.97 -10.42 -9.11
C ARG A 95 8.87 -11.42 -8.82
N SER A 96 8.65 -12.37 -9.72
CA SER A 96 7.82 -13.54 -9.44
C SER A 96 8.46 -14.37 -8.32
N GLY A 97 7.86 -14.42 -7.15
CA GLY A 97 8.40 -15.20 -6.02
C GLY A 97 7.95 -14.76 -4.62
N HIS A 98 6.92 -13.93 -4.52
CA HIS A 98 6.46 -13.35 -3.25
C HIS A 98 5.51 -14.28 -2.47
N HIS A 99 5.84 -15.54 -2.35
CA HIS A 99 5.00 -16.56 -1.70
C HIS A 99 4.76 -16.34 -0.20
N HIS A 100 5.37 -15.31 0.39
CA HIS A 100 5.33 -15.08 1.83
C HIS A 100 4.70 -13.76 2.26
N ILE A 101 4.36 -12.88 1.30
CA ILE A 101 3.74 -11.59 1.62
C ILE A 101 2.23 -11.76 1.75
N ILE A 102 1.69 -11.23 2.84
CA ILE A 102 0.25 -11.20 3.12
C ILE A 102 -0.16 -9.74 3.30
N ILE A 103 -1.19 -9.33 2.56
CA ILE A 103 -1.86 -8.04 2.75
C ILE A 103 -3.18 -8.32 3.44
N LYS A 104 -3.36 -7.80 4.66
CA LYS A 104 -4.58 -7.97 5.44
C LYS A 104 -5.26 -6.63 5.65
N PHE A 105 -6.55 -6.57 5.31
CA PHE A 105 -7.36 -5.37 5.47
C PHE A 105 -7.78 -5.21 6.93
N MET A 106 -7.47 -4.05 7.52
CA MET A 106 -7.70 -3.79 8.94
C MET A 106 -9.09 -3.25 9.22
N GLU A 107 -9.76 -2.74 8.20
CA GLU A 107 -11.13 -2.24 8.20
C GLU A 107 -11.78 -2.51 6.83
N PRO A 108 -13.12 -2.26 6.65
CA PRO A 108 -13.73 -2.37 5.32
C PRO A 108 -13.00 -1.45 4.33
N SER A 109 -12.55 -2.00 3.23
CA SER A 109 -11.61 -1.34 2.32
C SER A 109 -12.05 -1.49 0.88
N ASP A 110 -11.91 -0.40 0.12
CA ASP A 110 -12.14 -0.38 -1.31
C ASP A 110 -10.82 -0.17 -2.02
N VAL A 111 -10.52 -1.05 -2.95
CA VAL A 111 -9.32 -0.98 -3.77
C VAL A 111 -9.69 -0.89 -5.23
N CYS A 112 -8.86 -0.19 -6.00
CA CYS A 112 -8.87 -0.36 -7.44
C CYS A 112 -7.52 -0.91 -7.90
N TYR A 113 -7.53 -1.55 -9.04
CA TYR A 113 -6.31 -2.02 -9.66
C TYR A 113 -6.35 -1.83 -11.17
N VAL A 114 -5.16 -1.63 -11.73
CA VAL A 114 -4.93 -1.59 -13.17
C VAL A 114 -4.21 -2.87 -13.54
N PRO A 115 -4.78 -3.70 -14.43
CA PRO A 115 -4.05 -4.81 -15.00
C PRO A 115 -2.78 -4.27 -15.67
N LEU A 116 -1.61 -4.71 -15.20
CA LEU A 116 -0.38 -4.35 -15.87
C LEU A 116 -0.33 -5.07 -17.22
N PRO A 117 -0.08 -4.36 -18.31
CA PRO A 117 0.21 -5.01 -19.56
C PRO A 117 1.45 -5.89 -19.40
N ASP A 118 1.46 -7.05 -20.04
CA ASP A 118 2.67 -7.85 -20.13
C ASP A 118 3.80 -6.97 -20.70
N LEU A 119 4.79 -6.65 -19.88
CA LEU A 119 5.90 -5.77 -20.25
C LEU A 119 6.67 -6.32 -21.45
N ASN A 120 6.57 -7.64 -21.73
CA ASN A 120 7.18 -8.28 -22.88
C ASN A 120 6.41 -8.04 -24.19
N LEU A 121 5.15 -7.60 -24.10
CA LEU A 121 4.28 -7.34 -25.27
C LEU A 121 4.12 -5.85 -25.58
N LEU A 122 4.98 -4.98 -25.02
CA LEU A 122 4.87 -3.54 -25.18
C LEU A 122 5.16 -3.12 -26.61
N ASP A 123 4.08 -2.77 -27.30
CA ASP A 123 4.16 -2.00 -28.52
C ASP A 123 4.79 -0.62 -28.26
N LYS A 124 5.63 -0.18 -29.20
CA LYS A 124 6.30 1.13 -29.12
C LYS A 124 5.32 2.30 -28.94
N SER A 125 4.07 2.15 -29.36
CA SER A 125 3.00 3.14 -29.21
C SER A 125 2.57 3.38 -27.74
N ARG A 126 2.85 2.45 -26.82
CA ARG A 126 2.45 2.51 -25.40
C ARG A 126 3.59 2.82 -24.43
N GLN A 127 4.80 3.09 -24.94
CA GLN A 127 5.98 3.33 -24.10
C GLN A 127 5.77 4.51 -23.13
N GLY A 128 5.08 5.57 -23.56
CA GLY A 128 4.80 6.73 -22.71
C GLY A 128 3.90 6.41 -21.52
N GLU A 129 2.86 5.59 -21.71
CA GLU A 129 1.97 5.14 -20.62
C GLU A 129 2.74 4.32 -19.60
N VAL A 130 3.53 3.36 -20.07
CA VAL A 130 4.35 2.49 -19.20
C VAL A 130 5.33 3.29 -18.39
N PHE A 131 5.99 4.28 -18.98
CA PHE A 131 6.91 5.16 -18.27
C PHE A 131 6.23 5.90 -17.11
N LYS A 132 4.99 6.35 -17.29
CA LYS A 132 4.20 7.00 -16.21
C LYS A 132 3.92 6.02 -15.06
N TYR A 133 3.53 4.77 -15.35
CA TYR A 133 3.34 3.75 -14.31
C TYR A 133 4.63 3.42 -13.57
N ILE A 134 5.75 3.29 -14.29
CA ILE A 134 7.07 3.07 -13.68
C ILE A 134 7.46 4.25 -12.79
N SER A 135 7.27 5.48 -13.25
CA SER A 135 7.61 6.69 -12.48
C SER A 135 6.81 6.77 -11.19
N LEU A 136 5.50 6.47 -11.25
CA LEU A 136 4.63 6.42 -10.08
C LEU A 136 5.05 5.34 -9.09
N GLY A 137 5.44 4.19 -9.60
CA GLY A 137 5.98 3.10 -8.81
C GLY A 137 7.31 3.44 -8.15
N LEU A 138 8.21 4.11 -8.85
CA LEU A 138 9.50 4.57 -8.30
C LEU A 138 9.28 5.61 -7.19
N SER A 139 8.32 6.52 -7.34
CA SER A 139 7.97 7.47 -6.27
C SER A 139 7.50 6.74 -5.02
N SER A 140 6.58 5.78 -5.15
CA SER A 140 6.13 4.96 -4.02
C SER A 140 7.24 4.13 -3.39
N TYR A 141 8.23 3.71 -4.18
CA TYR A 141 9.40 3.02 -3.68
C TYR A 141 10.35 3.94 -2.91
N ALA A 142 10.50 5.18 -3.35
CA ALA A 142 11.25 6.18 -2.61
C ALA A 142 10.64 6.44 -1.23
N ASP A 143 9.32 6.64 -1.15
CA ASP A 143 8.61 6.78 0.13
C ASP A 143 8.87 5.58 1.06
N PHE A 144 8.86 4.38 0.51
CA PHE A 144 9.20 3.17 1.29
C PHE A 144 10.64 3.16 1.78
N LEU A 145 11.59 3.52 0.96
CA LEU A 145 12.99 3.58 1.37
C LEU A 145 13.17 4.59 2.51
N GLU A 146 12.50 5.73 2.47
CA GLU A 146 12.52 6.70 3.57
C GLU A 146 11.97 6.08 4.86
N GLU A 147 10.85 5.37 4.79
CA GLU A 147 10.32 4.62 5.94
C GLU A 147 11.35 3.61 6.50
N GLN A 148 11.99 2.84 5.61
CA GLN A 148 13.01 1.88 6.04
C GLN A 148 14.23 2.58 6.68
N MET A 149 14.64 3.73 6.16
CA MET A 149 15.74 4.52 6.75
C MET A 149 15.39 4.98 8.17
N VAL A 150 14.14 5.39 8.42
CA VAL A 150 13.68 5.71 9.77
C VAL A 150 13.78 4.49 10.68
N MET A 151 13.34 3.32 10.23
CA MET A 151 13.39 2.08 11.03
C MET A 151 14.82 1.62 11.33
N LEU A 152 15.76 1.88 10.43
CA LEU A 152 17.16 1.46 10.59
C LEU A 152 17.99 2.41 11.44
N HIS A 153 17.77 3.72 11.31
CA HIS A 153 18.70 4.72 11.83
C HIS A 153 18.17 5.56 13.00
N LYS A 154 16.84 5.65 13.16
CA LYS A 154 16.27 6.46 14.24
C LYS A 154 16.23 5.72 15.58
N PRO A 155 16.46 6.41 16.72
CA PRO A 155 16.21 5.87 18.04
C PRO A 155 14.76 5.41 18.22
N ALA A 156 14.52 4.48 19.13
CA ALA A 156 13.20 3.87 19.33
C ALA A 156 12.09 4.90 19.59
N ARG A 157 12.36 5.93 20.39
CA ARG A 157 11.40 7.00 20.67
C ARG A 157 11.07 7.81 19.43
N GLU A 158 12.05 8.12 18.59
CA GLU A 158 11.83 8.86 17.36
C GLU A 158 11.06 8.03 16.33
N ARG A 159 11.32 6.72 16.23
CA ARG A 159 10.54 5.81 15.37
C ARG A 159 9.06 5.79 15.78
N TYR A 160 8.80 5.73 17.08
CA TYR A 160 7.45 5.75 17.61
C TYR A 160 6.74 7.09 17.31
N GLN A 161 7.39 8.22 17.54
CA GLN A 161 6.86 9.55 17.22
C GLN A 161 6.59 9.70 15.72
N TRP A 162 7.55 9.32 14.88
CA TRP A 162 7.39 9.33 13.44
C TRP A 162 6.17 8.52 12.98
N ALA A 163 5.93 7.36 13.55
CA ALA A 163 4.76 6.55 13.19
C ALA A 163 3.44 7.24 13.55
N LEU A 164 3.37 7.95 14.68
CA LEU A 164 2.17 8.70 15.06
C LEU A 164 1.93 9.92 14.17
N GLU A 165 2.99 10.60 13.76
CA GLU A 165 2.93 11.74 12.83
C GLU A 165 2.55 11.28 11.43
N ARG A 166 3.15 10.19 10.96
CA ARG A 166 2.93 9.64 9.62
C ARG A 166 1.56 8.99 9.47
N TYR A 167 1.05 8.39 10.55
CA TYR A 167 -0.19 7.62 10.60
C TYR A 167 -1.02 7.99 11.82
N PRO A 168 -1.74 9.12 11.82
CA PRO A 168 -2.38 9.66 13.03
C PRO A 168 -3.33 8.69 13.74
N ASN A 169 -4.02 7.81 13.00
CA ASN A 169 -4.99 6.85 13.55
C ASN A 169 -4.41 5.44 13.76
N ILE A 170 -3.09 5.27 13.67
CA ILE A 170 -2.48 3.93 13.71
C ILE A 170 -2.79 3.18 15.01
N LEU A 171 -2.90 3.89 16.13
CA LEU A 171 -3.15 3.29 17.44
C LEU A 171 -4.54 2.69 17.58
N ASP A 172 -5.51 3.14 16.79
CA ASP A 172 -6.89 2.63 16.77
C ASP A 172 -7.03 1.40 15.87
N LEU A 173 -6.13 1.26 14.91
CA LEU A 173 -6.19 0.25 13.86
C LEU A 173 -5.30 -0.96 14.12
N VAL A 174 -4.21 -0.79 14.87
CA VAL A 174 -3.23 -1.86 15.07
C VAL A 174 -3.01 -2.18 16.54
N THR A 175 -2.70 -3.44 16.82
CA THR A 175 -2.29 -3.86 18.17
C THR A 175 -0.88 -3.38 18.48
N VAL A 176 -0.55 -3.27 19.78
CA VAL A 176 0.83 -2.95 20.21
C VAL A 176 1.85 -3.94 19.63
N THR A 177 1.48 -5.20 19.49
CA THR A 177 2.35 -6.24 18.90
C THR A 177 2.64 -5.94 17.41
N GLN A 178 1.63 -5.55 16.65
CA GLN A 178 1.78 -5.19 15.24
C GLN A 178 2.60 -3.91 15.06
N LEU A 179 2.34 -2.90 15.88
CA LEU A 179 3.11 -1.65 15.89
C LEU A 179 4.57 -1.90 16.27
N ALA A 180 4.82 -2.71 17.30
CA ALA A 180 6.17 -3.08 17.73
C ALA A 180 6.93 -3.81 16.61
N SER A 181 6.28 -4.76 15.95
CA SER A 181 6.84 -5.47 14.79
C SER A 181 7.21 -4.52 13.66
N PHE A 182 6.33 -3.58 13.31
CA PHE A 182 6.56 -2.59 12.26
C PHE A 182 7.72 -1.65 12.59
N LEU A 183 7.78 -1.17 13.83
CA LEU A 183 8.83 -0.25 14.27
C LEU A 183 10.16 -0.93 14.59
N ASN A 184 10.23 -2.25 14.43
CA ASN A 184 11.37 -3.06 14.87
C ASN A 184 11.73 -2.81 16.34
N LEU A 185 10.71 -2.85 17.21
CA LEU A 185 10.79 -2.66 18.65
C LEU A 185 10.15 -3.84 19.39
N THR A 186 10.38 -3.92 20.71
CA THR A 186 9.60 -4.80 21.58
C THR A 186 8.37 -4.08 22.12
N LYS A 187 7.35 -4.83 22.53
CA LYS A 187 6.16 -4.28 23.20
C LYS A 187 6.53 -3.50 24.46
N GLU A 188 7.46 -4.04 25.22
CA GLU A 188 7.99 -3.43 26.44
C GLU A 188 8.62 -2.07 26.16
N THR A 189 9.35 -1.94 25.05
CA THR A 189 9.91 -0.66 24.60
C THR A 189 8.81 0.36 24.31
N ILE A 190 7.75 -0.05 23.62
CA ILE A 190 6.59 0.84 23.35
C ILE A 190 5.91 1.27 24.66
N TYR A 191 5.68 0.35 25.59
CA TYR A 191 5.09 0.69 26.89
C TYR A 191 5.98 1.66 27.69
N ARG A 192 7.30 1.49 27.64
CA ARG A 192 8.24 2.42 28.30
C ARG A 192 8.21 3.81 27.66
N ILE A 193 8.14 3.89 26.33
CA ILE A 193 8.00 5.16 25.61
C ILE A 193 6.70 5.86 26.02
N ARG A 194 5.57 5.13 26.02
CA ARG A 194 4.25 5.68 26.39
C ARG A 194 4.19 6.16 27.85
N SER A 195 4.89 5.50 28.75
CA SER A 195 4.94 5.88 30.17
C SER A 195 5.97 6.96 30.50
N GLY A 196 6.68 7.49 29.53
CA GLY A 196 7.74 8.49 29.74
C GLY A 196 9.00 7.95 30.40
N LYS A 197 9.16 6.63 30.49
CA LYS A 197 10.31 5.95 31.15
C LYS A 197 11.41 5.53 30.17
N TYR A 198 11.47 6.17 29.00
CA TYR A 198 12.42 5.82 27.92
C TYR A 198 13.35 6.98 27.65
#